data_866ff1040fe2c08bc438a5d9b666ca9f
#
_entry.id   866ff1040fe2c08bc438a5d9b666ca9f
#
_cell.length_a   1.000
_cell.length_b   1.000
_cell.length_c   1.000
_cell.angle_alpha   90.00
_cell.angle_beta   90.00
_cell.angle_gamma   90.00
#
_symmetry.space_group_name_H-M   'P 1'
#
loop_
_entity.id
_entity.type
_entity.pdbx_description
1 polymer ?
#
loop_
_entity_poly.entity_id
_entity_poly.type
_entity_poly.pdbx_seq_one_letter_code
_entity_poly.pdbx_strand_id
1 'polypeptide(L)' 'MMNTEEKSILLNVAETAEYLNLGLTKTRELMKKYDKQFVIKIGNRKYAHKQLLDKWLLAQIKL' A
#
# COMPACT_ATOMS: atom_id res chain seq x y z
N MET A 1 4.28 23.29 9.57
CA MET A 1 3.37 22.49 9.93
C MET A 1 3.35 21.28 9.11
N MET A 2 2.99 20.27 9.66
CA MET A 2 3.02 19.05 8.99
C MET A 2 1.78 18.94 8.16
N ASN A 3 1.89 18.63 6.92
CA ASN A 3 0.68 18.47 6.18
C ASN A 3 0.26 17.02 6.25
N THR A 4 -0.96 16.76 5.88
CA THR A 4 -1.53 15.44 6.04
C THR A 4 -0.93 14.43 5.13
N GLU A 5 -0.36 14.86 4.03
CA GLU A 5 0.20 13.93 3.09
C GLU A 5 1.39 13.21 3.63
N GLU A 6 2.13 13.85 4.52
CA GLU A 6 3.28 13.21 5.10
C GLU A 6 2.89 12.07 6.01
N LYS A 7 1.69 12.16 6.59
CA LYS A 7 1.21 11.10 7.44
C LYS A 7 0.80 9.87 6.68
N SER A 8 0.65 10.00 5.36
CA SER A 8 0.14 8.92 4.55
C SER A 8 1.22 8.20 3.78
N ILE A 9 2.47 8.34 4.20
CA ILE A 9 3.54 7.61 3.55
C ILE A 9 3.36 6.11 3.71
N LEU A 10 2.92 5.68 4.87
CA LEU A 10 2.63 4.28 5.12
C LEU A 10 1.14 4.11 5.33
N LEU A 11 0.56 3.16 4.63
CA LEU A 11 -0.84 2.84 4.73
C LEU A 11 -1.00 1.49 5.40
N ASN A 12 -1.86 1.40 6.41
CA ASN A 12 -2.15 0.08 6.97
C ASN A 12 -3.06 -0.68 6.01
N VAL A 13 -3.42 -1.92 6.36
CA VAL A 13 -4.21 -2.76 5.45
C VAL A 13 -5.53 -2.11 5.10
N ALA A 14 -6.23 -1.57 6.09
CA ALA A 14 -7.53 -0.95 5.85
C ALA A 14 -7.39 0.29 4.97
N GLU A 15 -6.38 1.10 5.24
CA GLU A 15 -6.14 2.30 4.43
C GLU A 15 -5.74 1.93 3.02
N THR A 16 -4.95 0.87 2.87
CA THR A 16 -4.56 0.40 1.55
C THR A 16 -5.77 -0.08 0.77
N ALA A 17 -6.66 -0.81 1.44
CA ALA A 17 -7.89 -1.28 0.80
C ALA A 17 -8.72 -0.11 0.31
N GLU A 18 -8.84 0.92 1.13
CA GLU A 18 -9.60 2.11 0.76
C GLU A 18 -8.93 2.84 -0.40
N TYR A 19 -7.63 2.98 -0.33
CA TYR A 19 -6.85 3.66 -1.36
C TYR A 19 -7.00 2.97 -2.71
N LEU A 20 -6.99 1.63 -2.69
CA LEU A 20 -7.12 0.84 -3.92
C LEU A 20 -8.56 0.56 -4.29
N ASN A 21 -9.50 0.91 -3.40
CA ASN A 21 -10.90 0.62 -3.60
C ASN A 21 -11.16 -0.88 -3.76
N LEU A 22 -10.52 -1.66 -2.91
CA LEU A 22 -10.65 -3.11 -2.89
C LEU A 22 -11.13 -3.56 -1.53
N GLY A 23 -11.68 -4.78 -1.49
CA GLY A 23 -12.04 -5.38 -0.21
C GLY A 23 -10.80 -5.74 0.60
N LEU A 24 -10.99 -5.96 1.90
CA LEU A 24 -9.86 -6.27 2.77
C LEU A 24 -9.18 -7.58 2.40
N THR A 25 -9.96 -8.59 2.08
CA THR A 25 -9.39 -9.89 1.74
C THR A 25 -8.51 -9.79 0.49
N LYS A 26 -9.03 -9.12 -0.52
CA LYS A 26 -8.27 -8.94 -1.76
C LYS A 26 -7.01 -8.14 -1.51
N THR A 27 -7.12 -7.12 -0.67
CA THR A 27 -5.97 -6.28 -0.34
C THR A 27 -4.90 -7.07 0.39
N ARG A 28 -5.31 -7.91 1.35
CA ARG A 28 -4.34 -8.74 2.08
C ARG A 28 -3.63 -9.71 1.14
N GLU A 29 -4.37 -10.30 0.22
CA GLU A 29 -3.77 -11.19 -0.76
C GLU A 29 -2.76 -10.48 -1.63
N LEU A 30 -3.11 -9.27 -2.06
CA LEU A 30 -2.24 -8.48 -2.89
C LEU A 30 -0.95 -8.12 -2.14
N MET A 31 -1.09 -7.68 -0.91
CA MET A 31 0.06 -7.29 -0.10
C MET A 31 0.96 -8.49 0.19
N LYS A 32 0.37 -9.66 0.34
CA LYS A 32 1.15 -10.86 0.56
C LYS A 32 1.90 -11.28 -0.70
N LYS A 33 1.25 -11.19 -1.83
CA LYS A 33 1.83 -11.60 -3.10
C LYS A 33 2.98 -10.68 -3.52
N TYR A 34 2.81 -9.39 -3.28
CA TYR A 34 3.79 -8.39 -3.72
C TYR A 34 4.47 -7.72 -2.54
N ASP A 35 4.73 -8.48 -1.49
CA ASP A 35 5.24 -7.90 -0.26
C ASP A 35 6.62 -7.28 -0.45
N LYS A 36 7.41 -7.76 -1.40
CA LYS A 36 8.73 -7.18 -1.64
C LYS A 36 8.70 -5.99 -2.58
N GLN A 37 7.52 -5.68 -3.12
CA GLN A 37 7.39 -4.58 -4.06
C GLN A 37 7.04 -3.28 -3.36
N PHE A 38 6.11 -3.32 -2.42
CA PHE A 38 5.66 -2.08 -1.79
C PHE A 38 5.26 -2.24 -0.32
N VAL A 39 5.49 -3.39 0.28
CA VAL A 39 5.06 -3.64 1.65
C VAL A 39 6.25 -3.51 2.59
N ILE A 40 6.01 -2.83 3.70
CA ILE A 40 7.01 -2.67 4.75
C ILE A 40 6.43 -3.27 6.02
N LYS A 41 7.20 -4.13 6.66
CA LYS A 41 6.78 -4.74 7.91
C LYS A 41 7.49 -4.06 9.06
N ILE A 42 6.71 -3.54 9.99
CA ILE A 42 7.23 -2.90 11.18
C ILE A 42 6.63 -3.61 12.38
N GLY A 43 7.49 -4.28 13.15
CA GLY A 43 7.01 -5.11 14.24
C GLY A 43 6.15 -6.23 13.69
N ASN A 44 4.93 -6.33 14.20
CA ASN A 44 4.01 -7.36 13.75
C ASN A 44 3.02 -6.86 12.72
N ARG A 45 3.21 -5.62 12.25
CA ARG A 45 2.24 -5.02 11.35
C ARG A 45 2.83 -4.78 9.98
N LYS A 46 2.00 -4.90 8.98
CA LYS A 46 2.39 -4.66 7.61
C LYS A 46 1.77 -3.37 7.12
N TYR A 47 2.54 -2.64 6.35
CA TYR A 47 2.09 -1.38 5.78
C TYR A 47 2.46 -1.35 4.30
N ALA A 48 1.66 -0.66 3.52
CA ALA A 48 2.04 -0.39 2.14
C ALA A 48 2.74 0.96 2.10
N HIS A 49 3.90 1.01 1.46
CA HIS A 49 4.59 2.26 1.26
C HIS A 49 3.92 2.96 0.07
N LYS A 50 3.31 4.10 0.33
CA LYS A 50 2.45 4.73 -0.66
C LYS A 50 3.17 5.02 -1.97
N GLN A 51 4.36 5.57 -1.90
CA GLN A 51 5.09 5.91 -3.12
C GLN A 51 5.47 4.68 -3.92
N LEU A 52 5.89 3.63 -3.24
CA LEU A 52 6.23 2.39 -3.93
C LEU A 52 4.99 1.74 -4.50
N LEU A 53 3.88 1.82 -3.77
CA LEU A 53 2.62 1.30 -4.26
C LEU A 53 2.17 2.03 -5.51
N ASP A 54 2.28 3.35 -5.51
CA ASP A 54 1.92 4.15 -6.68
C ASP A 54 2.79 3.77 -7.87
N LYS A 55 4.08 3.59 -7.65
CA LYS A 55 4.99 3.16 -8.71
C LYS A 55 4.61 1.80 -9.25
N TRP A 56 4.30 0.89 -8.34
CA TRP A 56 3.91 -0.45 -8.74
C TRP A 56 2.62 -0.43 -9.57
N LEU A 57 1.66 0.41 -9.14
CA LEU A 57 0.41 0.54 -9.88
C LEU A 57 0.65 1.06 -11.29
N LEU A 58 1.50 2.06 -11.41
CA LEU A 58 1.80 2.60 -12.73
C LEU A 58 2.46 1.55 -13.63
N ALA A 59 3.25 0.69 -13.05
CA ALA A 59 3.91 -0.37 -13.82
C ALA A 59 2.93 -1.41 -14.32
N GLN A 60 1.72 -1.48 -13.75
CA GLN A 60 0.72 -2.43 -14.20
C GLN A 60 -0.06 -1.93 -15.42
N ILE A 61 0.08 -0.65 -15.73
CA ILE A 61 -0.62 -0.08 -16.88
C ILE A 61 0.18 -0.41 -18.15
N LYS A 62 -0.49 -1.05 -19.07
CA LYS A 62 0.15 -1.40 -20.36
C LYS A 62 -0.44 -0.53 -21.42
N LEU A 63 0.34 0.37 -21.90
CA LEU A 63 -0.11 1.31 -22.91
C LEU A 63 0.31 0.87 -24.30
#